data_734057feafd59dc7355642efb99a5908
#
_entry.id   734057feafd59dc7355642efb99a5908
#
_cell.length_a   1.000
_cell.length_b   1.000
_cell.length_c   1.000
_cell.angle_alpha   90.00
_cell.angle_beta   90.00
_cell.angle_gamma   90.00
#
_symmetry.space_group_name_H-M   'P 1'
#
loop_
_entity.id
_entity.type
_entity.pdbx_description
1 polymer ?
#
loop_
_entity_poly.entity_id
_entity_poly.type
_entity_poly.pdbx_seq_one_letter_code
_entity_poly.pdbx_strand_id
1 'polypeptide(L)'
;METNPTLGGVFGGGGLFGIGYALGVIEGLRERGIDLHGCPMLGTSAGSWAAAATALKVSYKDLAGLEVPTFPNPRAGVLAASAREVFGNATDPTVRVVVTEVPRLRRTVLSGADTPLADLVAASSAVPGLLAPQRINGRRYVDGGVRSGVSVDLADGAERLVIIAPLAGAMFGPFGRFVERRTDAEQRIWSETHSGTFIEFAPRAVTAGIASRPQHLFDKARALEAYFCGLDEARQRTIE
;
A
#
# COMPACT_ATOMS: atom_id res chain seq x y z
N MET A 1 29.62 -11.93 12.99
CA MET A 1 28.91 -10.90 12.18
C MET A 1 27.43 -11.18 12.39
N GLU A 2 26.74 -10.34 13.14
CA GLU A 2 25.28 -10.41 13.16
C GLU A 2 24.77 -10.05 11.76
N THR A 3 24.12 -10.98 11.09
CA THR A 3 23.45 -10.71 9.84
C THR A 3 22.24 -9.83 10.15
N ASN A 4 22.10 -8.69 9.49
CA ASN A 4 20.87 -7.90 9.60
C ASN A 4 19.67 -8.78 9.23
N PRO A 5 18.57 -8.71 10.00
CA PRO A 5 17.40 -9.53 9.71
C PRO A 5 16.85 -9.21 8.30
N THR A 6 16.41 -10.23 7.60
CA THR A 6 15.74 -10.04 6.31
C THR A 6 14.43 -9.27 6.52
N LEU A 7 14.29 -8.16 5.80
CA LEU A 7 13.11 -7.28 5.88
C LEU A 7 12.12 -7.57 4.76
N GLY A 8 10.84 -7.36 5.04
CA GLY A 8 9.78 -7.34 4.05
C GLY A 8 8.74 -6.26 4.38
N GLY A 9 7.97 -5.85 3.38
CA GLY A 9 6.92 -4.83 3.56
C GLY A 9 5.56 -5.30 3.07
N VAL A 10 4.49 -4.98 3.82
CA VAL A 10 3.10 -5.17 3.41
C VAL A 10 2.33 -3.88 3.63
N PHE A 11 1.82 -3.29 2.54
CA PHE A 11 1.23 -1.97 2.57
C PHE A 11 -0.22 -2.02 2.11
N GLY A 12 -1.12 -1.58 2.96
CA GLY A 12 -2.56 -1.60 2.74
C GLY A 12 -3.10 -0.43 1.93
N GLY A 13 -4.37 -0.54 1.56
CA GLY A 13 -5.13 0.49 0.87
C GLY A 13 -5.41 1.72 1.74
N GLY A 14 -5.92 2.81 1.12
CA GLY A 14 -6.28 4.02 1.85
C GLY A 14 -6.33 5.29 1.01
N GLY A 15 -6.41 5.20 -0.32
CA GLY A 15 -6.43 6.36 -1.22
C GLY A 15 -5.16 7.21 -1.11
N LEU A 16 -5.24 8.50 -1.41
CA LEU A 16 -4.10 9.42 -1.27
C LEU A 16 -3.61 9.54 0.17
N PHE A 17 -4.55 9.57 1.14
CA PHE A 17 -4.21 9.53 2.57
C PHE A 17 -3.33 8.32 2.89
N GLY A 18 -3.70 7.14 2.38
CA GLY A 18 -2.93 5.91 2.58
C GLY A 18 -1.55 5.96 1.96
N ILE A 19 -1.40 6.56 0.76
CA ILE A 19 -0.09 6.78 0.12
C ILE A 19 0.77 7.69 1.01
N GLY A 20 0.22 8.83 1.44
CA GLY A 20 0.95 9.77 2.30
C GLY A 20 1.38 9.11 3.60
N TYR A 21 0.46 8.51 4.33
CA TYR A 21 0.75 7.84 5.60
C TYR A 21 1.82 6.76 5.44
N ALA A 22 1.68 5.88 4.44
CA ALA A 22 2.63 4.79 4.23
C ALA A 22 4.04 5.30 3.91
N LEU A 23 4.17 6.28 3.00
CA LEU A 23 5.47 6.85 2.66
C LEU A 23 6.09 7.65 3.81
N GLY A 24 5.28 8.31 4.64
CA GLY A 24 5.74 8.93 5.88
C GLY A 24 6.32 7.91 6.85
N VAL A 25 5.60 6.80 7.08
CA VAL A 25 6.09 5.69 7.93
C VAL A 25 7.39 5.11 7.37
N ILE A 26 7.45 4.81 6.07
CA ILE A 26 8.65 4.26 5.43
C ILE A 26 9.85 5.20 5.57
N GLU A 27 9.66 6.50 5.38
CA GLU A 27 10.72 7.49 5.56
C GLU A 27 11.20 7.57 7.02
N GLY A 28 10.27 7.58 7.99
CA GLY A 28 10.63 7.57 9.40
C GLY A 28 11.35 6.30 9.84
N LEU A 29 11.03 5.15 9.28
CA LEU A 29 11.76 3.90 9.48
C LEU A 29 13.16 3.97 8.88
N ARG A 30 13.30 4.51 7.66
CA ARG A 30 14.57 4.70 6.97
C ARG A 30 15.52 5.59 7.77
N GLU A 31 15.05 6.68 8.35
CA GLU A 31 15.83 7.55 9.24
C GLU A 31 16.36 6.83 10.48
N ARG A 32 15.71 5.74 10.86
CA ARG A 32 16.09 4.88 11.99
C ARG A 32 16.90 3.64 11.58
N GLY A 33 17.34 3.57 10.31
CA GLY A 33 18.16 2.48 9.79
C GLY A 33 17.37 1.25 9.34
N ILE A 34 16.02 1.32 9.26
CA ILE A 34 15.17 0.26 8.71
C ILE A 34 14.78 0.68 7.29
N ASP A 35 15.60 0.26 6.32
CA ASP A 35 15.41 0.59 4.92
C ASP A 35 14.73 -0.57 4.18
N LEU A 36 13.56 -0.32 3.61
CA LEU A 36 12.80 -1.28 2.82
C LEU A 36 13.16 -1.28 1.33
N HIS A 37 14.08 -0.40 0.89
CA HIS A 37 14.55 -0.41 -0.49
C HIS A 37 15.26 -1.73 -0.82
N GLY A 38 14.87 -2.36 -1.92
CA GLY A 38 15.41 -3.66 -2.33
C GLY A 38 14.85 -4.86 -1.55
N CYS A 39 13.96 -4.65 -0.59
CA CYS A 39 13.29 -5.73 0.14
C CYS A 39 12.00 -6.16 -0.60
N PRO A 40 11.55 -7.43 -0.43
CA PRO A 40 10.26 -7.86 -0.93
C PRO A 40 9.11 -7.02 -0.36
N MET A 41 8.27 -6.45 -1.23
CA MET A 41 7.14 -5.62 -0.83
C MET A 41 5.86 -6.07 -1.52
N LEU A 42 4.78 -6.17 -0.73
CA LEU A 42 3.43 -6.47 -1.22
C LEU A 42 2.53 -5.26 -0.96
N GLY A 43 1.95 -4.70 -2.02
CA GLY A 43 1.07 -3.54 -1.92
C GLY A 43 -0.36 -3.82 -2.36
N THR A 44 -1.33 -3.23 -1.66
CA THR A 44 -2.75 -3.25 -2.05
C THR A 44 -3.23 -1.81 -2.25
N SER A 45 -3.81 -1.47 -3.41
CA SER A 45 -4.33 -0.11 -3.68
C SER A 45 -3.27 0.98 -3.41
N ALA A 46 -3.53 1.92 -2.51
CA ALA A 46 -2.56 2.93 -2.07
C ALA A 46 -1.18 2.33 -1.70
N GLY A 47 -1.18 1.17 -1.06
CA GLY A 47 0.04 0.46 -0.69
C GLY A 47 0.87 0.00 -1.89
N SER A 48 0.25 -0.26 -3.04
CA SER A 48 0.99 -0.58 -4.27
C SER A 48 1.79 0.61 -4.79
N TRP A 49 1.27 1.84 -4.64
CA TRP A 49 2.00 3.07 -4.95
C TRP A 49 3.18 3.28 -4.00
N ALA A 50 2.96 3.04 -2.69
CA ALA A 50 4.03 3.13 -1.71
C ALA A 50 5.14 2.12 -1.97
N ALA A 51 4.81 0.86 -2.31
CA ALA A 51 5.78 -0.18 -2.66
C ALA A 51 6.58 0.21 -3.92
N ALA A 52 5.90 0.65 -4.99
CA ALA A 52 6.56 1.07 -6.22
C ALA A 52 7.46 2.30 -6.00
N ALA A 53 6.99 3.30 -5.24
CA ALA A 53 7.77 4.48 -4.90
C ALA A 53 9.02 4.11 -4.09
N THR A 54 8.91 3.22 -3.12
CA THR A 54 10.03 2.75 -2.31
C THR A 54 11.07 2.02 -3.16
N ALA A 55 10.63 1.11 -4.03
CA ALA A 55 11.52 0.36 -4.92
C ALA A 55 12.28 1.27 -5.89
N LEU A 56 11.62 2.29 -6.43
CA LEU A 56 12.21 3.21 -7.40
C LEU A 56 12.82 4.48 -6.77
N LYS A 57 12.83 4.59 -5.44
CA LYS A 57 13.30 5.79 -4.70
C LYS A 57 12.58 7.08 -5.12
N VAL A 58 11.30 6.97 -5.46
CA VAL A 58 10.44 8.11 -5.76
C VAL A 58 9.97 8.72 -4.44
N SER A 59 10.13 10.03 -4.29
CA SER A 59 9.74 10.71 -3.07
C SER A 59 8.22 10.94 -2.99
N TYR A 60 7.70 11.14 -1.77
CA TYR A 60 6.30 11.56 -1.61
C TYR A 60 5.98 12.85 -2.38
N LYS A 61 6.95 13.79 -2.45
CA LYS A 61 6.78 15.05 -3.17
C LYS A 61 6.49 14.84 -4.67
N ASP A 62 7.17 13.87 -5.30
CA ASP A 62 6.97 13.57 -6.72
C ASP A 62 5.57 12.98 -6.95
N LEU A 63 5.09 12.08 -6.07
CA LEU A 63 3.73 11.54 -6.14
C LEU A 63 2.65 12.59 -5.82
N ALA A 64 2.87 13.48 -4.86
CA ALA A 64 1.94 14.54 -4.51
C ALA A 64 1.71 15.56 -5.64
N GLY A 65 2.68 15.68 -6.54
CA GLY A 65 2.59 16.49 -7.75
C GLY A 65 1.63 15.96 -8.81
N LEU A 66 1.33 14.66 -8.80
CA LEU A 66 0.47 14.04 -9.81
C LEU A 66 -0.95 14.63 -9.80
N GLU A 67 -1.53 14.76 -10.99
CA GLU A 67 -2.95 15.05 -11.11
C GLU A 67 -3.79 13.83 -10.71
N VAL A 68 -4.74 14.06 -9.81
CA VAL A 68 -5.69 13.02 -9.40
C VAL A 68 -6.86 13.02 -10.39
N PRO A 69 -7.17 11.90 -11.04
CA PRO A 69 -8.34 11.82 -11.89
C PRO A 69 -9.61 12.19 -11.11
N THR A 70 -10.53 12.88 -11.76
CA THR A 70 -11.87 13.08 -11.19
C THR A 70 -12.58 11.74 -11.04
N PHE A 71 -13.26 11.54 -9.92
CA PHE A 71 -14.04 10.33 -9.66
C PHE A 71 -15.55 10.61 -9.70
N PRO A 72 -16.39 9.72 -10.26
CA PRO A 72 -16.01 8.48 -10.95
C PRO A 72 -15.44 8.74 -12.34
N ASN A 73 -14.49 7.91 -12.78
CA ASN A 73 -13.91 7.97 -14.12
C ASN A 73 -13.98 6.60 -14.83
N PRO A 74 -14.87 6.43 -15.79
CA PRO A 74 -15.04 5.17 -16.49
C PRO A 74 -14.02 4.92 -17.60
N ARG A 75 -13.10 5.86 -17.87
CA ARG A 75 -12.08 5.70 -18.92
C ARG A 75 -11.02 4.70 -18.47
N ALA A 76 -10.84 3.66 -19.28
CA ALA A 76 -9.78 2.68 -19.04
C ALA A 76 -8.39 3.32 -19.20
N GLY A 77 -7.44 2.91 -18.34
CA GLY A 77 -6.04 3.31 -18.43
C GLY A 77 -5.71 4.70 -17.87
N VAL A 78 -6.68 5.48 -17.37
CA VAL A 78 -6.42 6.82 -16.81
C VAL A 78 -5.40 6.73 -15.67
N LEU A 79 -5.61 5.83 -14.73
CA LEU A 79 -4.71 5.69 -13.58
C LEU A 79 -3.32 5.15 -13.99
N ALA A 80 -3.26 4.27 -14.99
CA ALA A 80 -1.99 3.81 -15.55
C ALA A 80 -1.22 4.94 -16.25
N ALA A 81 -1.92 5.87 -16.90
CA ALA A 81 -1.30 7.05 -17.50
C ALA A 81 -0.67 7.94 -16.41
N SER A 82 -1.42 8.29 -15.36
CA SER A 82 -0.87 9.05 -14.23
C SER A 82 0.29 8.34 -13.54
N ALA A 83 0.20 7.02 -13.35
CA ALA A 83 1.30 6.26 -12.76
C ALA A 83 2.57 6.26 -13.63
N ARG A 84 2.43 6.29 -14.96
CA ARG A 84 3.57 6.38 -15.89
C ARG A 84 4.29 7.70 -15.86
N GLU A 85 3.64 8.78 -15.46
CA GLU A 85 4.30 10.09 -15.30
C GLU A 85 5.43 10.04 -14.25
N VAL A 86 5.29 9.15 -13.24
CA VAL A 86 6.27 9.01 -12.16
C VAL A 86 7.12 7.74 -12.30
N PHE A 87 6.50 6.60 -12.61
CA PHE A 87 7.19 5.32 -12.64
C PHE A 87 7.70 4.93 -14.03
N GLY A 88 7.29 5.65 -15.09
CA GLY A 88 7.62 5.26 -16.46
C GLY A 88 7.15 3.86 -16.79
N ASN A 89 8.02 3.10 -17.45
CA ASN A 89 7.84 1.68 -17.74
C ASN A 89 8.73 0.79 -16.85
N ALA A 90 9.16 1.30 -15.69
CA ALA A 90 10.03 0.56 -14.80
C ALA A 90 9.36 -0.72 -14.30
N THR A 91 10.17 -1.76 -14.17
CA THR A 91 9.85 -3.05 -13.56
C THR A 91 10.74 -3.24 -12.33
N ASP A 92 10.26 -3.95 -11.31
CA ASP A 92 11.07 -4.28 -10.15
C ASP A 92 10.57 -5.60 -9.54
N PRO A 93 11.42 -6.65 -9.45
CA PRO A 93 11.02 -7.96 -8.93
C PRO A 93 10.69 -7.96 -7.44
N THR A 94 11.13 -6.96 -6.69
CA THR A 94 10.83 -6.84 -5.26
C THR A 94 9.41 -6.37 -4.99
N VAL A 95 8.73 -5.81 -6.01
CA VAL A 95 7.36 -5.30 -5.88
C VAL A 95 6.35 -6.32 -6.38
N ARG A 96 5.40 -6.64 -5.52
CA ARG A 96 4.21 -7.41 -5.85
C ARG A 96 2.96 -6.62 -5.45
N VAL A 97 1.88 -6.78 -6.19
CA VAL A 97 0.63 -6.11 -5.88
C VAL A 97 -0.53 -7.08 -5.78
N VAL A 98 -1.46 -6.79 -4.88
CA VAL A 98 -2.71 -7.55 -4.76
C VAL A 98 -3.77 -6.92 -5.63
N VAL A 99 -4.42 -7.75 -6.43
CA VAL A 99 -5.53 -7.37 -7.30
C VAL A 99 -6.69 -8.35 -7.14
N THR A 100 -7.87 -7.96 -7.58
CA THR A 100 -9.02 -8.85 -7.71
C THR A 100 -9.33 -9.10 -9.18
N GLU A 101 -9.16 -10.33 -9.63
CA GLU A 101 -9.47 -10.75 -11.02
C GLU A 101 -10.98 -10.84 -11.22
N VAL A 102 -11.51 -10.16 -12.25
CA VAL A 102 -12.93 -10.18 -12.61
C VAL A 102 -13.16 -10.97 -13.92
N PRO A 103 -14.29 -11.70 -14.04
CA PRO A 103 -15.49 -11.69 -13.19
C PRO A 103 -15.44 -12.63 -11.97
N ARG A 104 -14.39 -13.45 -11.83
CA ARG A 104 -14.32 -14.51 -10.79
C ARG A 104 -14.14 -14.01 -9.37
N LEU A 105 -13.88 -12.72 -9.17
CA LEU A 105 -13.59 -12.07 -7.88
C LEU A 105 -12.48 -12.79 -7.09
N ARG A 106 -11.50 -13.33 -7.79
CA ARG A 106 -10.38 -14.05 -7.18
C ARG A 106 -9.27 -13.06 -6.80
N ARG A 107 -8.86 -13.07 -5.53
CA ARG A 107 -7.67 -12.36 -5.07
C ARG A 107 -6.42 -12.98 -5.71
N THR A 108 -5.60 -12.17 -6.33
CA THR A 108 -4.41 -12.61 -7.10
C THR A 108 -3.27 -11.65 -6.82
N VAL A 109 -2.05 -12.19 -6.75
CA VAL A 109 -0.82 -11.39 -6.68
C VAL A 109 -0.21 -11.30 -8.07
N LEU A 110 0.15 -10.09 -8.49
CA LEU A 110 0.90 -9.82 -9.71
C LEU A 110 2.30 -9.33 -9.35
N SER A 111 3.30 -9.75 -10.15
CA SER A 111 4.71 -9.42 -9.92
C SER A 111 5.16 -8.25 -10.80
N GLY A 112 6.02 -7.40 -10.25
CA GLY A 112 6.70 -6.32 -10.96
C GLY A 112 7.94 -6.77 -11.73
N ALA A 113 8.29 -8.07 -11.72
CA ALA A 113 9.44 -8.58 -12.45
C ALA A 113 9.29 -8.39 -13.99
N ASP A 114 8.07 -8.65 -14.51
CA ASP A 114 7.81 -8.68 -15.95
C ASP A 114 6.69 -7.73 -16.39
N THR A 115 6.10 -7.01 -15.44
CA THR A 115 4.99 -6.08 -15.70
C THR A 115 5.36 -4.69 -15.18
N PRO A 116 5.20 -3.62 -15.99
CA PRO A 116 5.47 -2.27 -15.53
C PRO A 116 4.73 -1.91 -14.26
N LEU A 117 5.44 -1.32 -13.30
CA LEU A 117 4.85 -0.94 -11.99
C LEU A 117 3.67 0.01 -12.16
N ALA A 118 3.69 0.88 -13.17
CA ALA A 118 2.56 1.76 -13.49
C ALA A 118 1.27 0.99 -13.79
N ASP A 119 1.34 -0.12 -14.53
CA ASP A 119 0.18 -0.96 -14.83
C ASP A 119 -0.28 -1.74 -13.61
N LEU A 120 0.65 -2.19 -12.78
CA LEU A 120 0.36 -2.92 -11.54
C LEU A 120 -0.35 -2.04 -10.52
N VAL A 121 0.16 -0.84 -10.26
CA VAL A 121 -0.47 0.08 -9.30
C VAL A 121 -1.85 0.53 -9.78
N ALA A 122 -2.02 0.74 -11.10
CA ALA A 122 -3.32 1.05 -11.68
C ALA A 122 -4.32 -0.11 -11.51
N ALA A 123 -3.88 -1.36 -11.70
CA ALA A 123 -4.73 -2.54 -11.50
C ALA A 123 -5.13 -2.72 -10.03
N SER A 124 -4.15 -2.54 -9.12
CA SER A 124 -4.37 -2.67 -7.68
C SER A 124 -5.23 -1.55 -7.09
N SER A 125 -5.35 -0.41 -7.78
CA SER A 125 -6.10 0.78 -7.34
C SER A 125 -7.38 1.04 -8.16
N ALA A 126 -7.78 0.14 -9.06
CA ALA A 126 -8.98 0.27 -9.87
C ALA A 126 -10.24 -0.01 -9.04
N VAL A 127 -10.61 0.92 -8.14
CA VAL A 127 -11.76 0.78 -7.22
C VAL A 127 -13.05 0.68 -8.00
N PRO A 128 -13.85 -0.41 -7.84
CA PRO A 128 -15.13 -0.57 -8.52
C PRO A 128 -16.08 0.59 -8.22
N GLY A 129 -16.75 1.09 -9.26
CA GLY A 129 -17.63 2.26 -9.17
C GLY A 129 -16.91 3.61 -9.25
N LEU A 130 -15.60 3.67 -8.99
CA LEU A 130 -14.81 4.90 -9.13
C LEU A 130 -13.92 4.87 -10.39
N LEU A 131 -13.38 3.71 -10.75
CA LEU A 131 -12.47 3.55 -11.89
C LEU A 131 -12.82 2.32 -12.73
N ALA A 132 -12.47 2.39 -14.02
CA ALA A 132 -12.58 1.23 -14.90
C ALA A 132 -11.59 0.12 -14.51
N PRO A 133 -11.96 -1.17 -14.67
CA PRO A 133 -11.02 -2.26 -14.50
C PRO A 133 -9.78 -2.13 -15.40
N GLN A 134 -8.60 -2.36 -14.85
CA GLN A 134 -7.36 -2.37 -15.62
C GLN A 134 -7.18 -3.71 -16.34
N ARG A 135 -6.60 -3.67 -17.57
CA ARG A 135 -6.29 -4.86 -18.34
C ARG A 135 -4.78 -5.12 -18.33
N ILE A 136 -4.39 -6.35 -17.96
CA ILE A 136 -3.01 -6.83 -18.03
C ILE A 136 -3.06 -8.23 -18.65
N ASN A 137 -2.30 -8.47 -19.72
CA ASN A 137 -2.21 -9.75 -20.41
C ASN A 137 -3.57 -10.39 -20.72
N GLY A 138 -4.52 -9.58 -21.23
CA GLY A 138 -5.86 -10.02 -21.64
C GLY A 138 -6.86 -10.25 -20.48
N ARG A 139 -6.41 -10.22 -19.22
CA ARG A 139 -7.26 -10.35 -18.03
C ARG A 139 -7.65 -8.98 -17.49
N ARG A 140 -8.77 -8.93 -16.76
CA ARG A 140 -9.28 -7.70 -16.14
C ARG A 140 -9.15 -7.78 -14.63
N TYR A 141 -8.68 -6.68 -14.05
CA TYR A 141 -8.43 -6.57 -12.62
C TYR A 141 -9.08 -5.31 -12.06
N VAL A 142 -9.52 -5.42 -10.82
CA VAL A 142 -9.98 -4.31 -9.98
C VAL A 142 -9.18 -4.30 -8.69
N ASP A 143 -9.36 -3.27 -7.87
CA ASP A 143 -8.67 -3.05 -6.61
C ASP A 143 -8.64 -4.32 -5.73
N GLY A 144 -7.46 -4.62 -5.19
CA GLY A 144 -7.25 -5.74 -4.26
C GLY A 144 -8.05 -5.60 -2.97
N GLY A 145 -8.31 -4.36 -2.54
CA GLY A 145 -9.09 -4.02 -1.36
C GLY A 145 -10.54 -4.52 -1.38
N VAL A 146 -11.07 -4.87 -2.55
CA VAL A 146 -12.37 -5.59 -2.67
C VAL A 146 -12.38 -6.88 -1.85
N ARG A 147 -11.24 -7.53 -1.69
CA ARG A 147 -11.10 -8.81 -0.97
C ARG A 147 -10.40 -8.66 0.37
N SER A 148 -9.37 -7.86 0.46
CA SER A 148 -8.68 -7.53 1.70
C SER A 148 -7.93 -6.20 1.59
N GLY A 149 -8.02 -5.37 2.61
CA GLY A 149 -7.37 -4.05 2.64
C GLY A 149 -5.85 -4.12 2.77
N VAL A 150 -5.26 -5.19 3.31
CA VAL A 150 -3.82 -5.32 3.57
C VAL A 150 -3.22 -6.56 2.91
N SER A 151 -3.81 -7.75 3.10
CA SER A 151 -3.40 -9.03 2.50
C SER A 151 -2.08 -9.58 3.03
N VAL A 152 -1.83 -9.53 4.34
CA VAL A 152 -0.61 -10.01 4.98
C VAL A 152 -0.35 -11.51 4.69
N ASP A 153 -1.39 -12.31 4.63
CA ASP A 153 -1.34 -13.75 4.33
C ASP A 153 -0.76 -14.11 2.95
N LEU A 154 -0.54 -13.12 2.08
CA LEU A 154 0.06 -13.30 0.76
C LEU A 154 1.49 -12.74 0.66
N ALA A 155 2.04 -12.25 1.76
CA ALA A 155 3.41 -11.74 1.80
C ALA A 155 4.45 -12.88 1.71
N ASP A 156 5.63 -12.54 1.18
CA ASP A 156 6.79 -13.44 1.25
C ASP A 156 7.28 -13.57 2.69
N GLY A 157 8.03 -14.63 2.97
CA GLY A 157 8.70 -14.81 4.25
C GLY A 157 9.80 -13.77 4.46
N ALA A 158 9.86 -13.24 5.69
CA ALA A 158 10.91 -12.34 6.16
C ALA A 158 11.12 -12.54 7.66
N GLU A 159 12.30 -12.27 8.17
CA GLU A 159 12.55 -12.35 9.63
C GLU A 159 11.85 -11.19 10.36
N ARG A 160 11.66 -10.06 9.65
CA ARG A 160 10.90 -8.91 10.16
C ARG A 160 10.03 -8.33 9.05
N LEU A 161 8.71 -8.37 9.25
CA LEU A 161 7.72 -7.87 8.29
C LEU A 161 7.13 -6.54 8.78
N VAL A 162 7.35 -5.48 8.01
CA VAL A 162 6.73 -4.17 8.26
C VAL A 162 5.34 -4.14 7.64
N ILE A 163 4.31 -3.98 8.46
CA ILE A 163 2.92 -3.90 8.03
C ILE A 163 2.44 -2.46 8.21
N ILE A 164 1.97 -1.84 7.14
CA ILE A 164 1.36 -0.51 7.18
C ILE A 164 -0.08 -0.63 6.74
N ALA A 165 -1.02 -0.40 7.66
CA ALA A 165 -2.45 -0.59 7.49
C ALA A 165 -3.23 0.75 7.64
N PRO A 166 -3.21 1.65 6.62
CA PRO A 166 -3.73 3.02 6.74
C PRO A 166 -5.22 3.12 7.07
N LEU A 167 -6.00 2.06 6.87
CA LEU A 167 -7.43 2.01 7.18
C LEU A 167 -7.76 1.25 8.46
N ALA A 168 -6.77 0.73 9.18
CA ALA A 168 -6.94 0.02 10.45
C ALA A 168 -7.02 0.97 11.66
N GLY A 169 -7.17 0.41 12.85
CA GLY A 169 -7.13 1.12 14.12
C GLY A 169 -8.29 2.11 14.30
N ALA A 170 -7.95 3.38 14.50
CA ALA A 170 -8.92 4.44 14.78
C ALA A 170 -9.70 4.94 13.55
N MET A 171 -9.36 4.47 12.33
CA MET A 171 -9.99 4.94 11.10
C MET A 171 -11.47 4.57 11.02
N PHE A 172 -12.34 5.57 10.81
CA PHE A 172 -13.80 5.40 10.61
C PHE A 172 -14.49 4.53 11.68
N GLY A 173 -14.01 4.50 12.91
CA GLY A 173 -14.61 3.80 14.04
C GLY A 173 -14.73 2.28 13.85
N PRO A 174 -15.96 1.69 13.71
CA PRO A 174 -16.12 0.25 13.58
C PRO A 174 -15.42 -0.36 12.36
N PHE A 175 -15.30 0.41 11.26
CA PHE A 175 -14.64 -0.05 10.05
C PHE A 175 -13.14 -0.26 10.25
N GLY A 176 -12.45 0.66 10.90
CA GLY A 176 -11.02 0.52 11.21
C GLY A 176 -10.74 -0.70 12.08
N ARG A 177 -11.59 -0.94 13.09
CA ARG A 177 -11.51 -2.17 13.91
C ARG A 177 -11.78 -3.45 13.12
N PHE A 178 -12.64 -3.39 12.10
CA PHE A 178 -12.86 -4.53 11.20
C PHE A 178 -11.60 -4.81 10.37
N VAL A 179 -10.98 -3.76 9.79
CA VAL A 179 -9.73 -3.89 9.04
C VAL A 179 -8.62 -4.45 9.93
N GLU A 180 -8.46 -3.93 11.14
CA GLU A 180 -7.48 -4.39 12.13
C GLU A 180 -7.63 -5.89 12.43
N ARG A 181 -8.84 -6.33 12.81
CA ARG A 181 -9.12 -7.75 13.07
C ARG A 181 -8.84 -8.65 11.86
N ARG A 182 -9.09 -8.13 10.66
CA ARG A 182 -8.79 -8.84 9.42
C ARG A 182 -7.29 -8.99 9.22
N THR A 183 -6.55 -7.91 9.46
CA THR A 183 -5.08 -7.89 9.41
C THR A 183 -4.48 -8.86 10.42
N ASP A 184 -4.98 -8.89 11.67
CA ASP A 184 -4.57 -9.85 12.70
C ASP A 184 -4.81 -11.31 12.28
N ALA A 185 -5.94 -11.58 11.62
CA ALA A 185 -6.24 -12.93 11.12
C ALA A 185 -5.28 -13.34 9.99
N GLU A 186 -4.95 -12.40 9.10
CA GLU A 186 -3.98 -12.63 8.01
C GLU A 186 -2.55 -12.81 8.54
N GLN A 187 -2.15 -12.09 9.59
CA GLN A 187 -0.87 -12.30 10.29
C GLN A 187 -0.78 -13.72 10.88
N ARG A 188 -1.87 -14.21 11.50
CA ARG A 188 -1.89 -15.59 12.01
C ARG A 188 -1.71 -16.62 10.91
N ILE A 189 -2.41 -16.46 9.77
CA ILE A 189 -2.26 -17.34 8.61
C ILE A 189 -0.82 -17.29 8.09
N TRP A 190 -0.22 -16.11 7.98
CA TRP A 190 1.17 -15.95 7.56
C TRP A 190 2.14 -16.67 8.52
N SER A 191 1.90 -16.56 9.84
CA SER A 191 2.73 -17.19 10.88
C SER A 191 2.60 -18.73 10.94
N GLU A 192 1.61 -19.33 10.27
CA GLU A 192 1.52 -20.78 10.13
C GLU A 192 2.60 -21.36 9.21
N THR A 193 3.14 -20.53 8.30
CA THR A 193 4.11 -20.96 7.29
C THR A 193 5.44 -20.24 7.38
N HIS A 194 5.55 -19.17 8.15
CA HIS A 194 6.74 -18.34 8.30
C HIS A 194 7.06 -18.05 9.78
N SER A 195 8.33 -17.96 10.11
CA SER A 195 8.82 -17.65 11.46
C SER A 195 9.44 -16.25 11.50
N GLY A 196 8.62 -15.21 11.48
CA GLY A 196 9.09 -13.82 11.54
C GLY A 196 8.35 -13.01 12.60
N THR A 197 8.84 -11.77 12.82
CA THR A 197 8.20 -10.78 13.70
C THR A 197 7.53 -9.69 12.87
N PHE A 198 6.60 -8.95 13.50
CA PHE A 198 5.87 -7.87 12.85
C PHE A 198 6.20 -6.52 13.48
N ILE A 199 6.36 -5.50 12.61
CA ILE A 199 6.32 -4.09 12.99
C ILE A 199 5.09 -3.50 12.30
N GLU A 200 4.04 -3.24 13.06
CA GLU A 200 2.76 -2.79 12.51
C GLU A 200 2.53 -1.31 12.75
N PHE A 201 2.06 -0.61 11.70
CA PHE A 201 1.62 0.77 11.75
C PHE A 201 0.17 0.89 11.30
N ALA A 202 -0.65 1.47 12.17
CA ALA A 202 -2.00 1.91 11.87
C ALA A 202 -2.19 3.33 12.41
N PRO A 203 -2.96 4.20 11.76
CA PRO A 203 -3.15 5.57 12.18
C PRO A 203 -3.64 5.68 13.63
N ARG A 204 -2.93 6.46 14.45
CA ARG A 204 -3.38 6.82 15.78
C ARG A 204 -4.62 7.72 15.70
N ALA A 205 -5.31 7.93 16.81
CA ALA A 205 -6.55 8.72 16.85
C ALA A 205 -6.42 10.13 16.24
N VAL A 206 -5.29 10.81 16.47
CA VAL A 206 -5.00 12.13 15.89
C VAL A 206 -4.90 12.04 14.36
N THR A 207 -4.13 11.10 13.85
CA THR A 207 -3.93 10.87 12.42
C THR A 207 -5.24 10.44 11.73
N ALA A 208 -6.01 9.58 12.37
CA ALA A 208 -7.33 9.16 11.86
C ALA A 208 -8.32 10.34 11.80
N GLY A 209 -8.22 11.32 12.68
CA GLY A 209 -9.02 12.54 12.68
C GLY A 209 -8.85 13.40 11.42
N ILE A 210 -7.70 13.30 10.74
CA ILE A 210 -7.43 14.00 9.47
C ILE A 210 -8.43 13.55 8.39
N ALA A 211 -8.76 12.25 8.34
CA ALA A 211 -9.67 11.67 7.35
C ALA A 211 -10.93 11.10 8.02
N SER A 212 -11.78 11.97 8.56
CA SER A 212 -13.01 11.57 9.28
C SER A 212 -14.16 11.06 8.36
N ARG A 213 -14.04 11.21 7.04
CA ARG A 213 -15.03 10.77 6.03
C ARG A 213 -14.33 10.08 4.86
N PRO A 214 -14.96 9.11 4.17
CA PRO A 214 -14.34 8.39 3.05
C PRO A 214 -13.80 9.28 1.93
N GLN A 215 -14.47 10.39 1.60
CA GLN A 215 -14.00 11.33 0.57
C GLN A 215 -12.68 12.02 0.95
N HIS A 216 -12.38 12.16 2.24
CA HIS A 216 -11.12 12.74 2.72
C HIS A 216 -9.90 11.88 2.37
N LEU A 217 -10.10 10.60 2.03
CA LEU A 217 -9.03 9.72 1.56
C LEU A 217 -8.43 10.18 0.22
N PHE A 218 -9.14 11.01 -0.54
CA PHE A 218 -8.72 11.50 -1.84
C PHE A 218 -8.33 12.99 -1.84
N ASP A 219 -8.21 13.60 -0.67
CA ASP A 219 -7.82 15.00 -0.50
C ASP A 219 -6.28 15.11 -0.38
N LYS A 220 -5.66 15.90 -1.27
CA LYS A 220 -4.19 16.07 -1.31
C LYS A 220 -3.62 16.74 -0.06
N ALA A 221 -4.31 17.72 0.51
CA ALA A 221 -3.83 18.41 1.71
C ALA A 221 -3.81 17.45 2.90
N ARG A 222 -4.86 16.64 3.05
CA ARG A 222 -4.96 15.61 4.09
C ARG A 222 -3.94 14.48 3.88
N ALA A 223 -3.63 14.14 2.65
CA ALA A 223 -2.58 13.17 2.33
C ALA A 223 -1.19 13.69 2.76
N LEU A 224 -0.92 15.00 2.60
CA LEU A 224 0.31 15.62 3.08
C LEU A 224 0.38 15.63 4.61
N GLU A 225 -0.72 15.96 5.29
CA GLU A 225 -0.79 15.86 6.76
C GLU A 225 -0.56 14.41 7.23
N ALA A 226 -1.17 13.43 6.56
CA ALA A 226 -0.97 12.02 6.86
C ALA A 226 0.49 11.57 6.67
N TYR A 227 1.20 12.10 5.66
CA TYR A 227 2.63 11.85 5.48
C TYR A 227 3.44 12.30 6.71
N PHE A 228 3.24 13.53 7.18
CA PHE A 228 3.97 14.00 8.38
C PHE A 228 3.59 13.23 9.64
N CYS A 229 2.33 12.87 9.81
CA CYS A 229 1.90 12.03 10.93
C CYS A 229 2.53 10.64 10.89
N GLY A 230 2.55 9.99 9.72
CA GLY A 230 3.21 8.69 9.55
C GLY A 230 4.70 8.75 9.85
N LEU A 231 5.38 9.80 9.38
CA LEU A 231 6.79 10.07 9.66
C LEU A 231 7.05 10.17 11.18
N ASP A 232 6.25 10.97 11.88
CA ASP A 232 6.40 11.17 13.32
C ASP A 232 6.04 9.91 14.12
N GLU A 233 5.00 9.18 13.71
CA GLU A 233 4.62 7.92 14.34
C GLU A 233 5.73 6.87 14.23
N ALA A 234 6.41 6.80 13.08
CA ALA A 234 7.54 5.88 12.89
C ALA A 234 8.77 6.28 13.71
N ARG A 235 9.07 7.59 13.80
CA ARG A 235 10.18 8.11 14.63
C ARG A 235 10.00 7.81 16.10
N GLN A 236 8.76 7.88 16.60
CA GLN A 236 8.42 7.73 18.02
C GLN A 236 8.18 6.28 18.45
N ARG A 237 7.96 5.35 17.50
CA ARG A 237 7.66 3.96 17.84
C ARG A 237 8.87 3.28 18.46
N THR A 238 8.67 2.62 19.61
CA THR A 238 9.65 1.67 20.14
C THR A 238 9.70 0.45 19.19
N ILE A 239 10.87 0.16 18.64
CA ILE A 239 11.13 -1.00 17.78
C ILE A 239 12.13 -1.85 18.54
N GLU A 240 11.68 -2.98 19.04
CA GLU A 240 12.48 -4.01 19.70
C GLU A 240 13.07 -4.96 18.64
#